data_2ad52d2deebc3dcddaa3b519e50c17f7
#
_entry.id   2ad52d2deebc3dcddaa3b519e50c17f7
#
_cell.length_a   1.000
_cell.length_b   1.000
_cell.length_c   1.000
_cell.angle_alpha   90.00
_cell.angle_beta   90.00
_cell.angle_gamma   90.00
#
_symmetry.space_group_name_H-M   'P 1'
#
loop_
_entity.id
_entity.type
_entity.pdbx_description
1 polymer ?
#
loop_
_entity_poly.entity_id
_entity_poly.type
_entity_poly.pdbx_seq_one_letter_code
_entity_poly.pdbx_strand_id
1 'polypeptide(L)'
;MFLAVAVTAFLLSSCGDEGKTPAAMTYPRGDRVPVGHLTYKVFETQWLTQIGQGADARIPQHRFFLVRLSAVNGFGTDVTVPTFSIEDDRGNTYPELSSGEGVPQYIGFLRSVKPAESVQGNTLFDAPPAHYKLKVSDETGEKTAYIDIPLEFISETTDIPPVAPTDKKK
;
A
#
# COMPACT_ATOMS: atom_id res chain seq x y z
N MET A 1 65.72 45.31 2.78
CA MET A 1 64.32 45.64 3.04
C MET A 1 63.47 44.63 2.25
N PHE A 2 63.16 43.49 2.87
CA PHE A 2 62.41 42.41 2.27
C PHE A 2 60.98 42.44 2.79
N LEU A 3 60.05 42.65 1.87
CA LEU A 3 58.61 42.69 2.13
C LEU A 3 58.09 41.25 1.99
N ALA A 4 57.67 40.62 3.11
CA ALA A 4 57.03 39.33 3.10
C ALA A 4 55.53 39.52 2.91
N VAL A 5 55.02 39.01 1.77
CA VAL A 5 53.56 38.95 1.51
C VAL A 5 53.01 37.63 2.02
N ALA A 6 52.20 37.69 3.06
CA ALA A 6 51.49 36.55 3.61
C ALA A 6 50.20 36.34 2.81
N VAL A 7 50.13 35.24 2.05
CA VAL A 7 48.90 34.78 1.38
C VAL A 7 48.08 33.96 2.31
N THR A 8 46.96 34.51 2.79
CA THR A 8 45.99 33.83 3.63
C THR A 8 45.03 33.03 2.72
N ALA A 9 45.17 31.73 2.68
CA ALA A 9 44.26 30.85 1.99
C ALA A 9 42.96 30.70 2.79
N PHE A 10 41.86 31.23 2.30
CA PHE A 10 40.49 30.98 2.82
C PHE A 10 40.03 29.62 2.31
N LEU A 11 39.98 28.63 3.18
CA LEU A 11 39.30 27.37 2.94
C LEU A 11 37.77 27.58 3.08
N LEU A 12 37.09 27.69 1.94
CA LEU A 12 35.64 27.63 1.88
C LEU A 12 35.20 26.19 2.13
N SER A 13 34.83 25.87 3.38
CA SER A 13 34.09 24.66 3.68
C SER A 13 32.70 24.79 3.07
N SER A 14 32.53 24.19 1.88
CA SER A 14 31.21 23.92 1.31
C SER A 14 30.57 22.82 2.14
N CYS A 15 29.72 23.18 3.10
CA CYS A 15 28.73 22.26 3.64
C CYS A 15 27.76 21.92 2.53
N GLY A 16 27.95 20.74 1.89
CA GLY A 16 26.94 20.14 1.06
C GLY A 16 25.73 19.83 1.96
N ASP A 17 24.66 20.59 1.76
CA ASP A 17 23.33 20.20 2.25
C ASP A 17 22.92 18.97 1.44
N GLU A 18 23.23 17.78 1.97
CA GLU A 18 22.68 16.52 1.46
C GLU A 18 21.16 16.66 1.58
N GLY A 19 20.50 16.95 0.46
CA GLY A 19 19.07 17.10 0.35
C GLY A 19 18.36 15.89 0.94
N LYS A 20 18.01 15.99 2.23
CA LYS A 20 17.15 15.03 2.91
C LYS A 20 15.84 14.99 2.15
N THR A 21 15.65 13.95 1.33
CA THR A 21 14.33 13.66 0.76
C THR A 21 13.31 13.71 1.89
N PRO A 22 12.27 14.55 1.81
CA PRO A 22 11.27 14.62 2.87
C PRO A 22 10.75 13.22 3.17
N ALA A 23 10.71 12.86 4.44
CA ALA A 23 10.17 11.56 4.84
C ALA A 23 8.74 11.42 4.29
N ALA A 24 8.45 10.32 3.59
CA ALA A 24 7.13 10.09 3.03
C ALA A 24 6.08 10.09 4.15
N MET A 25 4.99 10.84 3.94
CA MET A 25 3.92 10.96 4.93
C MET A 25 3.14 9.65 5.04
N THR A 26 2.72 9.31 6.27
CA THR A 26 1.82 8.18 6.53
C THR A 26 0.43 8.69 6.86
N TYR A 27 -0.59 8.13 6.20
CA TYR A 27 -2.00 8.49 6.34
C TYR A 27 -2.77 7.31 6.95
N PRO A 28 -3.81 7.54 7.73
CA PRO A 28 -4.71 6.49 8.21
C PRO A 28 -5.43 5.80 7.05
N ARG A 29 -5.79 4.51 7.22
CA ARG A 29 -6.71 3.84 6.32
C ARG A 29 -8.05 4.57 6.25
N GLY A 30 -8.60 4.71 5.06
CA GLY A 30 -9.86 5.42 4.81
C GLY A 30 -9.70 6.87 4.39
N ASP A 31 -8.56 7.47 4.62
CA ASP A 31 -8.28 8.84 4.17
C ASP A 31 -8.03 8.91 2.66
N ARG A 32 -8.22 10.10 2.10
CA ARG A 32 -7.79 10.42 0.75
C ARG A 32 -6.33 10.85 0.77
N VAL A 33 -5.49 10.17 0.00
CA VAL A 33 -4.04 10.37 -0.02
C VAL A 33 -3.62 10.91 -1.38
N PRO A 34 -3.43 12.23 -1.52
CA PRO A 34 -2.96 12.83 -2.76
C PRO A 34 -1.44 12.61 -2.91
N VAL A 35 -1.03 12.04 -4.05
CA VAL A 35 0.38 11.84 -4.42
C VAL A 35 0.54 12.21 -5.90
N GLY A 36 1.19 13.32 -6.19
CA GLY A 36 1.27 13.87 -7.54
C GLY A 36 -0.12 14.16 -8.11
N HIS A 37 -0.44 13.57 -9.25
CA HIS A 37 -1.74 13.72 -9.91
C HIS A 37 -2.74 12.61 -9.51
N LEU A 38 -2.31 11.63 -8.73
CA LEU A 38 -3.14 10.54 -8.26
C LEU A 38 -3.64 10.80 -6.84
N THR A 39 -4.89 10.39 -6.57
CA THR A 39 -5.44 10.39 -5.21
C THR A 39 -5.89 8.98 -4.88
N TYR A 40 -5.29 8.40 -3.85
CA TYR A 40 -5.56 7.04 -3.39
C TYR A 40 -6.52 7.02 -2.19
N LYS A 41 -7.25 5.92 -2.06
CA LYS A 41 -8.03 5.61 -0.86
C LYS A 41 -8.12 4.11 -0.67
N VAL A 42 -7.75 3.60 0.51
CA VAL A 42 -7.96 2.21 0.93
C VAL A 42 -9.28 2.10 1.65
N PHE A 43 -10.12 1.15 1.27
CA PHE A 43 -11.46 0.93 1.86
C PHE A 43 -11.44 -0.19 2.89
N GLU A 44 -10.97 -1.37 2.47
CA GLU A 44 -11.00 -2.58 3.28
C GLU A 44 -9.85 -3.51 2.95
N THR A 45 -9.58 -4.45 3.84
CA THR A 45 -8.53 -5.45 3.67
C THR A 45 -9.05 -6.82 4.09
N GLN A 46 -8.53 -7.88 3.48
CA GLN A 46 -8.93 -9.24 3.80
C GLN A 46 -7.74 -10.20 3.71
N TRP A 47 -7.63 -11.10 4.68
CA TRP A 47 -6.68 -12.19 4.67
C TRP A 47 -7.33 -13.47 4.18
N LEU A 48 -6.70 -14.16 3.21
CA LEU A 48 -7.18 -15.43 2.67
C LEU A 48 -6.10 -16.50 2.81
N THR A 49 -6.52 -17.72 3.06
CA THR A 49 -5.62 -18.89 3.08
C THR A 49 -5.41 -19.48 1.69
N GLN A 50 -6.35 -19.22 0.78
CA GLN A 50 -6.33 -19.68 -0.60
C GLN A 50 -7.27 -18.83 -1.47
N ILE A 51 -7.09 -18.87 -2.78
CA ILE A 51 -8.02 -18.31 -3.77
C ILE A 51 -8.49 -19.44 -4.66
N GLY A 52 -9.81 -19.57 -4.85
CA GLY A 52 -10.44 -20.69 -5.55
C GLY A 52 -10.68 -21.89 -4.65
N GLN A 53 -11.12 -23.00 -5.25
CA GLN A 53 -11.47 -24.24 -4.54
C GLN A 53 -10.99 -25.48 -5.33
N GLY A 54 -10.82 -26.59 -4.62
CA GLY A 54 -10.45 -27.88 -5.22
C GLY A 54 -9.03 -27.89 -5.77
N ALA A 55 -8.84 -28.58 -6.91
CA ALA A 55 -7.52 -28.79 -7.49
C ALA A 55 -6.91 -27.52 -8.11
N ASP A 56 -7.74 -26.53 -8.46
CA ASP A 56 -7.30 -25.25 -9.07
C ASP A 56 -7.12 -24.15 -8.03
N ALA A 57 -7.17 -24.48 -6.72
CA ALA A 57 -6.95 -23.52 -5.65
C ALA A 57 -5.51 -23.03 -5.67
N ARG A 58 -5.35 -21.70 -5.66
CA ARG A 58 -4.05 -21.04 -5.49
C ARG A 58 -3.73 -20.96 -4.02
N ILE A 59 -2.58 -21.51 -3.64
CA ILE A 59 -2.08 -21.50 -2.26
C ILE A 59 -0.90 -20.50 -2.20
N PRO A 60 -0.90 -19.53 -1.25
CA PRO A 60 0.20 -18.59 -1.09
C PRO A 60 1.38 -19.23 -0.38
N GLN A 61 2.55 -18.58 -0.41
CA GLN A 61 3.69 -18.97 0.42
C GLN A 61 3.46 -18.64 1.90
N HIS A 62 2.79 -17.52 2.16
CA HIS A 62 2.42 -17.06 3.50
C HIS A 62 0.90 -17.00 3.63
N ARG A 63 0.31 -15.86 3.32
CA ARG A 63 -1.14 -15.65 3.17
C ARG A 63 -1.41 -14.65 2.08
N PHE A 64 -2.49 -14.84 1.36
CA PHE A 64 -2.99 -13.80 0.47
C PHE A 64 -3.56 -12.65 1.28
N PHE A 65 -3.11 -11.47 0.95
CA PHE A 65 -3.62 -10.23 1.52
C PHE A 65 -4.23 -9.39 0.40
N LEU A 66 -5.55 -9.22 0.44
CA LEU A 66 -6.31 -8.37 -0.45
C LEU A 66 -6.42 -6.99 0.17
N VAL A 67 -6.13 -5.98 -0.65
CA VAL A 67 -6.36 -4.58 -0.30
C VAL A 67 -7.31 -3.98 -1.34
N ARG A 68 -8.50 -3.59 -0.90
CA ARG A 68 -9.46 -2.87 -1.74
C ARG A 68 -9.18 -1.38 -1.70
N LEU A 69 -8.90 -0.82 -2.85
CA LEU A 69 -8.55 0.58 -2.97
C LEU A 69 -9.13 1.24 -4.22
N SER A 70 -9.06 2.57 -4.28
CA SER A 70 -9.24 3.34 -5.50
C SER A 70 -8.05 4.24 -5.77
N ALA A 71 -7.81 4.52 -7.05
CA ALA A 71 -6.92 5.57 -7.53
C ALA A 71 -7.69 6.46 -8.48
N VAL A 72 -7.70 7.75 -8.22
CA VAL A 72 -8.39 8.79 -9.00
C VAL A 72 -7.33 9.60 -9.74
N ASN A 73 -7.52 9.80 -11.05
CA ASN A 73 -6.67 10.68 -11.84
C ASN A 73 -7.22 12.12 -11.79
N GLY A 74 -6.49 13.02 -11.16
CA GLY A 74 -6.77 14.45 -11.11
C GLY A 74 -6.08 15.26 -12.20
N PHE A 75 -5.40 14.60 -13.17
CA PHE A 75 -4.69 15.24 -14.25
C PHE A 75 -5.51 15.32 -15.54
N GLY A 76 -5.05 16.15 -16.49
CA GLY A 76 -5.73 16.37 -17.77
C GLY A 76 -5.43 15.34 -18.86
N THR A 77 -4.57 14.36 -18.59
CA THR A 77 -4.20 13.27 -19.52
C THR A 77 -4.30 11.92 -18.82
N ASP A 78 -4.23 10.84 -19.59
CA ASP A 78 -4.18 9.48 -19.05
C ASP A 78 -2.95 9.30 -18.15
N VAL A 79 -3.16 8.66 -17.00
CA VAL A 79 -2.11 8.39 -16.01
C VAL A 79 -2.03 6.90 -15.73
N THR A 80 -0.83 6.34 -15.74
CA THR A 80 -0.60 4.97 -15.29
C THR A 80 -0.44 4.95 -13.78
N VAL A 81 -1.25 4.14 -13.10
CA VAL A 81 -1.11 3.91 -11.66
C VAL A 81 0.05 2.95 -11.43
N PRO A 82 1.09 3.35 -10.68
CA PRO A 82 2.22 2.48 -10.39
C PRO A 82 1.82 1.23 -9.60
N THR A 83 2.72 0.25 -9.61
CA THR A 83 2.58 -0.95 -8.80
C THR A 83 2.70 -0.63 -7.31
N PHE A 84 1.97 -1.38 -6.49
CA PHE A 84 1.94 -1.21 -5.05
C PHE A 84 2.94 -2.14 -4.35
N SER A 85 3.33 -1.76 -3.14
CA SER A 85 4.01 -2.65 -2.21
C SER A 85 3.50 -2.38 -0.80
N ILE A 86 3.59 -3.39 0.06
CA ILE A 86 3.36 -3.24 1.50
C ILE A 86 4.67 -3.43 2.25
N GLU A 87 4.85 -2.68 3.32
CA GLU A 87 6.03 -2.70 4.17
C GLU A 87 5.61 -2.97 5.62
N ASP A 88 6.25 -3.93 6.28
CA ASP A 88 6.01 -4.22 7.69
C ASP A 88 6.84 -3.30 8.63
N ASP A 89 6.59 -3.38 9.93
CA ASP A 89 7.30 -2.57 10.93
C ASP A 89 8.79 -2.89 11.06
N ARG A 90 9.25 -3.98 10.40
CA ARG A 90 10.67 -4.39 10.35
C ARG A 90 11.36 -3.90 9.08
N GLY A 91 10.62 -3.27 8.16
CA GLY A 91 11.12 -2.81 6.86
C GLY A 91 11.14 -3.90 5.77
N ASN A 92 10.53 -5.07 6.00
CA ASN A 92 10.35 -6.05 4.93
C ASN A 92 9.29 -5.58 3.97
N THR A 93 9.58 -5.68 2.67
CA THR A 93 8.69 -5.19 1.61
C THR A 93 8.16 -6.36 0.79
N TYR A 94 6.85 -6.37 0.55
CA TYR A 94 6.16 -7.37 -0.26
C TYR A 94 5.49 -6.65 -1.43
N PRO A 95 5.88 -6.96 -2.69
CA PRO A 95 5.26 -6.37 -3.87
C PRO A 95 3.88 -6.95 -4.13
N GLU A 96 3.04 -6.21 -4.85
CA GLU A 96 1.78 -6.76 -5.35
C GLU A 96 2.03 -7.88 -6.36
N LEU A 97 1.15 -8.88 -6.35
CA LEU A 97 1.20 -9.99 -7.28
C LEU A 97 0.67 -9.54 -8.65
N SER A 98 1.37 -9.93 -9.72
CA SER A 98 1.00 -9.60 -11.10
C SER A 98 -0.24 -10.34 -11.61
N SER A 99 -0.58 -11.47 -11.00
CA SER A 99 -1.76 -12.26 -11.34
C SER A 99 -2.84 -12.14 -10.26
N GLY A 100 -3.98 -11.60 -10.65
CA GLY A 100 -5.21 -11.54 -9.86
C GLY A 100 -6.22 -12.65 -10.22
N GLU A 101 -5.80 -13.74 -10.83
CA GLU A 101 -6.69 -14.85 -11.19
C GLU A 101 -7.47 -15.33 -9.96
N GLY A 102 -8.80 -15.42 -10.11
CA GLY A 102 -9.71 -15.78 -9.03
C GLY A 102 -9.99 -14.66 -8.00
N VAL A 103 -9.36 -13.48 -8.13
CA VAL A 103 -9.61 -12.33 -7.24
C VAL A 103 -10.80 -11.52 -7.76
N PRO A 104 -11.88 -11.35 -6.97
CA PRO A 104 -13.01 -10.52 -7.37
C PRO A 104 -12.58 -9.08 -7.60
N GLN A 105 -13.10 -8.43 -8.65
CA GLN A 105 -12.81 -7.03 -8.94
C GLN A 105 -11.31 -6.67 -8.92
N TYR A 106 -10.47 -7.57 -9.41
CA TYR A 106 -9.03 -7.29 -9.51
C TYR A 106 -8.79 -6.10 -10.44
N ILE A 107 -8.05 -5.09 -9.98
CA ILE A 107 -7.84 -3.84 -10.72
C ILE A 107 -6.78 -3.95 -11.84
N GLY A 108 -6.18 -5.12 -12.01
CA GLY A 108 -5.09 -5.33 -12.97
C GLY A 108 -3.74 -4.88 -12.42
N PHE A 109 -2.67 -5.37 -13.03
CA PHE A 109 -1.30 -5.03 -12.68
C PHE A 109 -0.82 -3.77 -13.42
N LEU A 110 -1.14 -3.68 -14.73
CA LEU A 110 -0.91 -2.49 -15.54
C LEU A 110 -2.25 -1.78 -15.74
N ARG A 111 -2.40 -0.62 -15.13
CA ARG A 111 -3.66 0.12 -15.08
C ARG A 111 -3.47 1.56 -15.49
N SER A 112 -4.24 2.01 -16.47
CA SER A 112 -4.30 3.41 -16.91
C SER A 112 -5.66 3.99 -16.51
N VAL A 113 -5.66 5.23 -16.03
CA VAL A 113 -6.86 5.95 -15.61
C VAL A 113 -6.96 7.24 -16.41
N LYS A 114 -8.08 7.44 -17.10
CA LYS A 114 -8.33 8.63 -17.90
C LYS A 114 -8.55 9.87 -17.01
N PRO A 115 -8.47 11.08 -17.61
CA PRO A 115 -8.73 12.33 -16.89
C PRO A 115 -10.07 12.31 -16.14
N ALA A 116 -10.06 12.70 -14.87
CA ALA A 116 -11.22 12.75 -13.99
C ALA A 116 -11.91 11.39 -13.72
N GLU A 117 -11.33 10.27 -14.18
CA GLU A 117 -11.81 8.93 -13.89
C GLU A 117 -11.09 8.32 -12.67
N SER A 118 -11.58 7.17 -12.24
CA SER A 118 -10.98 6.37 -11.17
C SER A 118 -11.00 4.89 -11.54
N VAL A 119 -9.98 4.17 -11.06
CA VAL A 119 -10.01 2.71 -10.98
C VAL A 119 -10.25 2.32 -9.53
N GLN A 120 -11.11 1.33 -9.29
CA GLN A 120 -11.40 0.80 -7.96
C GLN A 120 -11.48 -0.72 -8.01
N GLY A 121 -10.92 -1.38 -6.99
CA GLY A 121 -10.98 -2.84 -6.85
C GLY A 121 -9.90 -3.36 -5.92
N ASN A 122 -9.59 -4.65 -6.05
CA ASN A 122 -8.67 -5.35 -5.21
C ASN A 122 -7.28 -5.46 -5.85
N THR A 123 -6.24 -5.24 -5.06
CA THR A 123 -4.87 -5.68 -5.33
C THR A 123 -4.51 -6.82 -4.38
N LEU A 124 -3.53 -7.65 -4.75
CA LEU A 124 -3.20 -8.89 -4.07
C LEU A 124 -1.72 -8.92 -3.69
N PHE A 125 -1.44 -9.34 -2.46
CA PHE A 125 -0.08 -9.60 -1.94
C PHE A 125 0.01 -11.01 -1.37
N ASP A 126 1.23 -11.56 -1.31
CA ASP A 126 1.56 -12.78 -0.56
C ASP A 126 2.51 -12.40 0.57
N ALA A 127 2.00 -12.32 1.80
CA ALA A 127 2.73 -11.80 2.93
C ALA A 127 2.29 -12.47 4.25
N PRO A 128 3.16 -12.56 5.28
CA PRO A 128 2.76 -13.02 6.60
C PRO A 128 1.79 -12.02 7.24
N PRO A 129 0.82 -12.47 8.06
CA PRO A 129 -0.05 -11.55 8.78
C PRO A 129 0.74 -10.64 9.72
N ALA A 130 0.69 -9.33 9.46
CA ALA A 130 1.35 -8.30 10.23
C ALA A 130 0.63 -6.95 10.08
N HIS A 131 1.06 -5.95 10.84
CA HIS A 131 0.77 -4.56 10.56
C HIS A 131 1.57 -4.11 9.32
N TYR A 132 0.94 -3.41 8.40
CA TYR A 132 1.55 -2.97 7.17
C TYR A 132 1.31 -1.50 6.88
N LYS A 133 2.20 -0.93 6.08
CA LYS A 133 1.99 0.35 5.39
C LYS A 133 1.96 0.08 3.89
N LEU A 134 0.87 0.44 3.23
CA LEU A 134 0.78 0.39 1.78
C LEU A 134 1.53 1.58 1.20
N LYS A 135 2.57 1.32 0.44
CA LYS A 135 3.30 2.35 -0.31
C LYS A 135 2.54 2.67 -1.59
N VAL A 136 2.22 3.94 -1.78
CA VAL A 136 1.63 4.50 -2.99
C VAL A 136 2.55 5.58 -3.55
N SER A 137 2.56 5.76 -4.87
CA SER A 137 3.41 6.75 -5.53
C SER A 137 2.65 7.49 -6.61
N ASP A 138 3.21 8.62 -7.04
CA ASP A 138 2.75 9.29 -8.24
C ASP A 138 3.11 8.50 -9.50
N GLU A 139 2.67 8.95 -10.65
CA GLU A 139 2.87 8.33 -11.95
C GLU A 139 4.34 8.21 -12.36
N THR A 140 5.22 9.01 -11.77
CA THR A 140 6.67 8.99 -12.04
C THR A 140 7.44 8.13 -11.05
N GLY A 141 6.84 7.80 -9.89
CA GLY A 141 7.48 7.11 -8.78
C GLY A 141 8.38 8.02 -7.92
N GLU A 142 8.43 9.33 -8.20
CA GLU A 142 9.28 10.27 -7.46
C GLU A 142 8.67 10.67 -6.11
N LYS A 143 7.35 10.86 -6.07
CA LYS A 143 6.63 11.18 -4.85
C LYS A 143 5.99 9.92 -4.30
N THR A 144 6.14 9.70 -3.01
CA THR A 144 5.58 8.53 -2.33
C THR A 144 4.86 8.94 -1.06
N ALA A 145 3.84 8.16 -0.69
CA ALA A 145 3.18 8.22 0.60
C ALA A 145 2.90 6.81 1.10
N TYR A 146 2.59 6.69 2.38
CA TYR A 146 2.19 5.44 3.01
C TYR A 146 0.76 5.55 3.53
N ILE A 147 0.02 4.45 3.43
CA ILE A 147 -1.30 4.30 4.04
C ILE A 147 -1.19 3.22 5.10
N ASP A 148 -1.48 3.57 6.33
CA ASP A 148 -1.43 2.67 7.48
C ASP A 148 -2.52 1.61 7.39
N ILE A 149 -2.14 0.33 7.53
CA ILE A 149 -3.06 -0.81 7.46
C ILE A 149 -2.85 -1.66 8.72
N PRO A 150 -3.65 -1.46 9.76
CA PRO A 150 -3.57 -2.24 10.98
C PRO A 150 -3.85 -3.72 10.71
N LEU A 151 -3.25 -4.60 11.51
CA LEU A 151 -3.57 -6.02 11.47
C LEU A 151 -4.97 -6.23 12.02
N GLU A 152 -5.93 -6.51 11.14
CA GLU A 152 -7.29 -6.86 11.51
C GLU A 152 -7.61 -8.26 11.01
N PHE A 153 -8.03 -9.12 11.91
CA PHE A 153 -8.73 -10.36 11.56
C PHE A 153 -10.23 -10.10 11.74
N ILE A 154 -11.01 -10.29 10.69
CA ILE A 154 -12.46 -10.35 10.86
C ILE A 154 -12.73 -11.59 11.69
N SER A 155 -13.01 -11.43 12.98
CA SER A 155 -13.62 -12.47 13.76
C SER A 155 -15.02 -12.66 13.18
N GLU A 156 -15.24 -13.74 12.43
CA GLU A 156 -16.59 -14.20 12.19
C GLU A 156 -17.18 -14.51 13.57
N THR A 157 -17.87 -13.55 14.14
CA THR A 157 -18.72 -13.80 15.29
C THR A 157 -19.84 -14.69 14.77
N THR A 158 -19.64 -16.00 14.88
CA THR A 158 -20.72 -16.95 14.75
C THR A 158 -21.62 -16.67 15.95
N ASP A 159 -22.59 -15.78 15.80
CA ASP A 159 -23.72 -15.67 16.68
C ASP A 159 -24.50 -16.98 16.57
N ILE A 160 -24.05 -17.99 17.31
CA ILE A 160 -24.86 -19.19 17.60
C ILE A 160 -25.89 -18.68 18.60
N PRO A 161 -27.16 -18.53 18.19
CA PRO A 161 -28.20 -18.17 19.16
C PRO A 161 -28.21 -19.21 20.28
N PRO A 162 -28.33 -18.81 21.55
CA PRO A 162 -28.33 -19.75 22.65
C PRO A 162 -29.48 -20.75 22.44
N VAL A 163 -29.12 -22.02 22.38
CA VAL A 163 -30.10 -23.11 22.31
C VAL A 163 -30.97 -23.02 23.55
N ALA A 164 -32.23 -22.67 23.36
CA ALA A 164 -33.21 -22.65 24.45
C ALA A 164 -33.28 -24.05 25.10
N PRO A 165 -33.27 -24.15 26.44
CA PRO A 165 -33.35 -25.41 27.11
C PRO A 165 -34.69 -26.09 26.76
N THR A 166 -34.60 -27.31 26.20
CA THR A 166 -35.76 -28.12 25.91
C THR A 166 -36.39 -28.54 27.23
N ASP A 167 -37.53 -27.97 27.59
CA ASP A 167 -38.35 -28.41 28.71
C ASP A 167 -38.76 -29.90 28.51
N LYS A 168 -38.14 -30.78 29.28
CA LYS A 168 -38.57 -32.15 29.38
C LYS A 168 -39.86 -32.15 30.19
N LYS A 169 -41.00 -32.16 29.53
CA LYS A 169 -42.29 -32.43 30.13
C LYS A 169 -42.33 -33.88 30.58
N LYS A 170 -42.56 -34.08 31.88
CA LYS A 170 -42.75 -35.37 32.55
C LYS A 170 -44.19 -35.83 32.34
#